data_3e5c8be8668366085bb4782faaadca8e
#
_entry.id   3e5c8be8668366085bb4782faaadca8e
#
_cell.length_a   1.000
_cell.length_b   1.000
_cell.length_c   1.000
_cell.angle_alpha   90.00
_cell.angle_beta   90.00
_cell.angle_gamma   90.00
#
_symmetry.space_group_name_H-M   'P 1'
#
loop_
_entity.id
_entity.type
_entity.pdbx_description
1 polymer ?
#
loop_
_entity_poly.entity_id
_entity_poly.type
_entity_poly.pdbx_seq_one_letter_code
_entity_poly.pdbx_strand_id
1 'polypeptide(L)'
;ELPLLHTTKTQALTTGDGEYDFPSDMRRVDFESFFLKPTELITNGEFTSNITSWTTGDGSPAYTSSGNGRLNLNSAAAYQSISTVVNKTYKIQVRVLSPNSSATTLIVRVGTSAGGTQNLNTTIGVTNYGEGNILDTTFTASAATSYVYVEASSVQLDVDYVRVSRSDIIPKKLASITYDTYLQTNKVADDVNVSSAFGLPIKVIRKPDYGSFILSPIPGEGEYTVSYDY
;
A
#
# COMPACT_ATOMS: atom_id res chain seq x y z
N GLU A 1 10.29 35.17 9.93
CA GLU A 1 9.38 34.31 9.14
C GLU A 1 9.21 33.00 9.88
N LEU A 2 7.98 32.69 10.26
CA LEU A 2 7.65 31.35 10.77
C LEU A 2 7.80 30.35 9.64
N PRO A 3 8.45 29.19 9.83
CA PRO A 3 8.50 28.17 8.81
C PRO A 3 7.08 27.76 8.46
N LEU A 4 6.75 27.78 7.17
CA LEU A 4 5.51 27.21 6.67
C LEU A 4 5.51 25.72 7.03
N LEU A 5 4.62 25.32 7.94
CA LEU A 5 4.38 23.92 8.25
C LEU A 5 3.72 23.30 6.98
N HIS A 6 4.52 22.57 6.23
CA HIS A 6 4.01 21.72 5.16
C HIS A 6 3.43 20.46 5.79
N THR A 7 2.17 20.20 5.54
CA THR A 7 1.51 18.96 5.93
C THR A 7 1.26 18.12 4.67
N THR A 8 1.73 16.89 4.67
CA THR A 8 1.47 15.96 3.57
C THR A 8 0.14 15.25 3.79
N LYS A 9 -0.76 15.33 2.82
CA LYS A 9 -2.00 14.56 2.76
C LYS A 9 -1.84 13.37 1.83
N THR A 10 -2.43 12.25 2.20
CA THR A 10 -2.59 11.09 1.33
C THR A 10 -4.08 10.85 1.10
N GLN A 11 -4.48 10.80 -0.17
CA GLN A 11 -5.85 10.57 -0.61
C GLN A 11 -5.92 9.24 -1.37
N ALA A 12 -6.74 8.31 -0.88
CA ALA A 12 -7.07 7.09 -1.63
C ALA A 12 -7.95 7.45 -2.85
N LEU A 13 -7.66 6.82 -3.98
CA LEU A 13 -8.42 7.06 -5.21
C LEU A 13 -9.48 5.98 -5.39
N THR A 14 -10.64 6.41 -5.87
CA THR A 14 -11.79 5.54 -6.17
C THR A 14 -11.88 5.32 -7.67
N THR A 15 -12.14 4.09 -8.09
CA THR A 15 -12.37 3.75 -9.50
C THR A 15 -13.55 4.55 -10.06
N GLY A 16 -13.32 5.22 -11.16
CA GLY A 16 -14.35 6.01 -11.85
C GLY A 16 -14.57 7.40 -11.27
N ASP A 17 -13.91 7.76 -10.18
CA ASP A 17 -13.96 9.10 -9.60
C ASP A 17 -12.75 9.91 -10.07
N GLY A 18 -13.00 10.99 -10.76
CA GLY A 18 -11.95 11.88 -11.28
C GLY A 18 -11.74 13.14 -10.47
N GLU A 19 -12.64 13.46 -9.54
CA GLU A 19 -12.62 14.70 -8.76
C GLU A 19 -12.53 14.43 -7.27
N TYR A 20 -11.64 15.13 -6.57
CA TYR A 20 -11.36 14.94 -5.15
C TYR A 20 -11.32 16.29 -4.44
N ASP A 21 -12.02 16.38 -3.32
CA ASP A 21 -12.03 17.56 -2.48
C ASP A 21 -10.74 17.71 -1.68
N PHE A 22 -10.31 18.95 -1.50
CA PHE A 22 -9.25 19.28 -0.55
C PHE A 22 -9.77 19.24 0.89
N PRO A 23 -8.89 19.02 1.89
CA PRO A 23 -9.27 19.18 3.29
C PRO A 23 -9.84 20.56 3.59
N SER A 24 -10.87 20.63 4.43
CA SER A 24 -11.54 21.90 4.76
C SER A 24 -10.66 22.90 5.53
N ASP A 25 -9.57 22.45 6.14
CA ASP A 25 -8.56 23.26 6.85
C ASP A 25 -7.41 23.72 5.95
N MET A 26 -7.42 23.32 4.67
CA MET A 26 -6.42 23.69 3.70
C MET A 26 -6.43 25.19 3.39
N ARG A 27 -5.26 25.81 3.43
CA ARG A 27 -5.07 27.22 3.06
C ARG A 27 -4.38 27.39 1.71
N ARG A 28 -3.51 26.47 1.37
CA ARG A 28 -2.71 26.51 0.14
C ARG A 28 -2.30 25.07 -0.22
N VAL A 29 -2.27 24.76 -1.51
CA VAL A 29 -1.77 23.47 -2.04
C VAL A 29 -0.58 23.75 -2.94
N ASP A 30 0.44 22.94 -2.78
CA ASP A 30 1.54 22.87 -3.74
C ASP A 30 1.18 21.87 -4.84
N PHE A 31 0.71 22.35 -5.98
CA PHE A 31 0.37 21.51 -7.14
C PHE A 31 1.57 20.79 -7.77
N GLU A 32 2.79 21.22 -7.42
CA GLU A 32 4.01 20.54 -7.84
C GLU A 32 4.40 19.38 -6.90
N SER A 33 3.72 19.22 -5.76
CA SER A 33 3.98 18.14 -4.81
C SER A 33 3.16 16.87 -5.04
N PHE A 34 2.22 16.87 -6.01
CA PHE A 34 1.35 15.72 -6.26
C PHE A 34 2.12 14.50 -6.74
N PHE A 35 2.01 13.41 -5.97
CA PHE A 35 2.73 12.18 -6.21
C PHE A 35 1.78 10.98 -6.15
N LEU A 36 1.66 10.26 -7.27
CA LEU A 36 0.90 9.02 -7.36
C LEU A 36 1.76 7.85 -6.87
N LYS A 37 1.17 6.98 -6.07
CA LYS A 37 1.81 5.74 -5.57
C LYS A 37 0.78 4.61 -5.41
N PRO A 38 1.23 3.34 -5.38
CA PRO A 38 0.33 2.23 -5.06
C PRO A 38 -0.20 2.35 -3.64
N THR A 39 -1.43 1.89 -3.44
CA THR A 39 -2.02 1.74 -2.10
C THR A 39 -1.33 0.60 -1.34
N GLU A 40 -1.00 0.83 -0.08
CA GLU A 40 -0.61 -0.24 0.83
C GLU A 40 -1.88 -1.02 1.22
N LEU A 41 -1.88 -2.34 0.96
CA LEU A 41 -3.06 -3.19 1.16
C LEU A 41 -3.10 -3.82 2.56
N ILE A 42 -1.97 -3.92 3.23
CA ILE A 42 -1.89 -4.43 4.59
C ILE A 42 -2.26 -3.33 5.58
N THR A 43 -3.29 -3.57 6.35
CA THR A 43 -3.66 -2.68 7.45
C THR A 43 -2.83 -3.02 8.69
N ASN A 44 -2.27 -2.01 9.35
CA ASN A 44 -1.41 -2.18 10.52
C ASN A 44 -0.24 -3.15 10.28
N GLY A 45 0.37 -3.06 9.11
CA GLY A 45 1.53 -3.89 8.74
C GLY A 45 2.84 -3.47 9.40
N GLU A 46 2.91 -2.28 9.98
CA GLU A 46 4.07 -1.74 10.73
C GLU A 46 3.99 -2.03 12.24
N PHE A 47 2.91 -2.62 12.72
CA PHE A 47 2.70 -3.02 14.12
C PHE A 47 3.03 -1.95 15.17
N THR A 48 2.80 -0.67 14.89
CA THR A 48 3.30 0.44 15.71
C THR A 48 2.76 0.47 17.14
N SER A 49 1.58 -0.11 17.40
CA SER A 49 0.95 -0.08 18.73
C SER A 49 0.25 -1.38 19.15
N ASN A 50 -0.06 -2.25 18.20
CA ASN A 50 -0.80 -3.49 18.42
C ASN A 50 -0.76 -4.39 17.19
N ILE A 51 -1.49 -5.51 17.22
CA ILE A 51 -1.68 -6.43 16.09
C ILE A 51 -3.15 -6.49 15.62
N THR A 52 -3.95 -5.47 15.89
CA THR A 52 -5.32 -5.40 15.37
C THR A 52 -5.31 -5.47 13.85
N SER A 53 -6.36 -6.00 13.26
CA SER A 53 -6.47 -6.34 11.83
C SER A 53 -5.72 -7.62 11.40
N TRP A 54 -4.91 -8.21 12.28
CA TRP A 54 -4.32 -9.52 12.06
C TRP A 54 -5.11 -10.60 12.81
N THR A 55 -5.42 -11.68 12.12
CA THR A 55 -6.14 -12.81 12.64
C THR A 55 -5.17 -13.92 13.03
N THR A 56 -5.37 -14.57 14.16
CA THR A 56 -4.60 -15.74 14.56
C THR A 56 -4.81 -16.88 13.58
N GLY A 57 -3.71 -17.39 13.01
CA GLY A 57 -3.72 -18.56 12.13
C GLY A 57 -3.49 -19.84 12.91
N ASP A 58 -2.49 -19.82 13.79
CA ASP A 58 -2.13 -20.92 14.71
C ASP A 58 -1.37 -20.33 15.89
N GLY A 59 -1.35 -21.07 17.01
CA GLY A 59 -0.65 -20.65 18.23
C GLY A 59 -1.19 -19.36 18.83
N SER A 60 -0.31 -18.54 19.37
CA SER A 60 -0.65 -17.28 20.05
C SER A 60 0.27 -16.14 19.58
N PRO A 61 0.01 -15.55 18.40
CA PRO A 61 0.71 -14.36 17.99
C PRO A 61 0.47 -13.22 18.98
N ALA A 62 1.51 -12.42 19.24
CA ALA A 62 1.45 -11.35 20.22
C ALA A 62 2.07 -10.06 19.69
N TYR A 63 1.70 -8.94 20.28
CA TYR A 63 2.37 -7.68 20.09
C TYR A 63 3.58 -7.56 21.02
N THR A 64 4.69 -7.03 20.53
CA THR A 64 5.81 -6.58 21.36
C THR A 64 6.14 -5.13 21.07
N SER A 65 6.38 -4.34 22.12
CA SER A 65 6.77 -2.93 22.02
C SER A 65 8.26 -2.72 21.69
N SER A 66 9.00 -3.79 21.46
CA SER A 66 10.42 -3.72 21.09
C SER A 66 10.61 -2.94 19.77
N GLY A 67 11.53 -2.01 19.73
CA GLY A 67 11.71 -1.10 18.60
C GLY A 67 10.52 -0.15 18.42
N ASN A 68 9.96 -0.12 17.22
CA ASN A 68 8.74 0.66 16.91
C ASN A 68 7.45 -0.16 17.03
N GLY A 69 7.52 -1.34 17.65
CA GLY A 69 6.46 -2.33 17.70
C GLY A 69 6.67 -3.44 16.66
N ARG A 70 6.26 -4.67 16.99
CA ARG A 70 6.43 -5.86 16.14
C ARG A 70 5.34 -6.88 16.40
N LEU A 71 5.09 -7.72 15.40
CA LEU A 71 4.35 -8.96 15.56
C LEU A 71 5.31 -10.05 16.04
N ASN A 72 5.12 -10.53 17.26
CA ASN A 72 5.88 -11.65 17.83
C ASN A 72 5.21 -12.97 17.51
N LEU A 73 5.95 -13.87 16.91
CA LEU A 73 5.53 -15.23 16.59
C LEU A 73 6.44 -16.22 17.36
N ASN A 74 5.84 -17.03 18.20
CA ASN A 74 6.51 -18.11 18.92
C ASN A 74 5.78 -19.42 18.64
N SER A 75 6.27 -20.19 17.66
CA SER A 75 5.54 -21.33 17.08
C SER A 75 4.08 -20.95 16.79
N ALA A 76 3.90 -19.83 16.11
CA ALA A 76 2.59 -19.21 15.89
C ALA A 76 2.49 -18.65 14.48
N ALA A 77 1.26 -18.39 14.06
CA ALA A 77 0.95 -17.82 12.78
C ALA A 77 -0.12 -16.72 12.88
N ALA A 78 -0.01 -15.75 11.98
CA ALA A 78 -1.02 -14.72 11.82
C ALA A 78 -1.27 -14.46 10.31
N TYR A 79 -2.47 -13.99 9.99
CA TYR A 79 -2.82 -13.66 8.62
C TYR A 79 -3.73 -12.44 8.52
N GLN A 80 -3.76 -11.87 7.33
CA GLN A 80 -4.71 -10.83 6.95
C GLN A 80 -5.24 -11.10 5.55
N SER A 81 -6.55 -10.88 5.34
CA SER A 81 -7.14 -10.87 4.00
C SER A 81 -7.02 -9.48 3.39
N ILE A 82 -6.68 -9.43 2.12
CA ILE A 82 -6.58 -8.22 1.32
C ILE A 82 -7.42 -8.34 0.05
N SER A 83 -7.99 -7.23 -0.41
CA SER A 83 -8.64 -7.18 -1.72
C SER A 83 -7.57 -7.14 -2.80
N THR A 84 -7.72 -7.95 -3.82
CA THR A 84 -6.79 -8.05 -4.96
C THR A 84 -7.55 -8.09 -6.27
N VAL A 85 -6.90 -7.70 -7.36
CA VAL A 85 -7.44 -7.82 -8.72
C VAL A 85 -6.82 -9.06 -9.38
N VAL A 86 -7.67 -9.94 -9.89
CA VAL A 86 -7.23 -11.20 -10.52
C VAL A 86 -6.25 -10.94 -11.67
N ASN A 87 -5.19 -11.75 -11.75
CA ASN A 87 -4.11 -11.65 -12.73
C ASN A 87 -3.23 -10.39 -12.61
N LYS A 88 -3.37 -9.61 -11.55
CA LYS A 88 -2.44 -8.51 -11.27
C LYS A 88 -1.32 -8.96 -10.35
N THR A 89 -0.16 -8.35 -10.54
CA THR A 89 1.05 -8.68 -9.78
C THR A 89 1.24 -7.70 -8.63
N TYR A 90 1.52 -8.24 -7.47
CA TYR A 90 1.71 -7.52 -6.21
C TYR A 90 3.13 -7.73 -5.70
N LYS A 91 3.72 -6.70 -5.16
CA LYS A 91 4.96 -6.75 -4.41
C LYS A 91 4.64 -7.03 -2.96
N ILE A 92 5.32 -7.98 -2.34
CA ILE A 92 5.27 -8.26 -0.91
C ILE A 92 6.65 -8.05 -0.30
N GLN A 93 6.70 -7.29 0.78
CA GLN A 93 7.90 -7.07 1.58
C GLN A 93 7.61 -7.46 3.02
N VAL A 94 8.48 -8.31 3.58
CA VAL A 94 8.41 -8.74 4.97
C VAL A 94 9.78 -8.60 5.59
N ARG A 95 9.89 -7.86 6.69
CA ARG A 95 11.12 -7.77 7.47
C ARG A 95 10.97 -8.56 8.75
N VAL A 96 11.96 -9.43 9.00
CA VAL A 96 12.00 -10.27 10.18
C VAL A 96 13.26 -9.99 10.99
N LEU A 97 13.17 -10.24 12.29
CA LEU A 97 14.25 -10.06 13.24
C LEU A 97 14.30 -11.28 14.17
N SER A 98 15.48 -11.72 14.53
CA SER A 98 15.65 -12.74 15.56
C SER A 98 15.81 -12.10 16.94
N PRO A 99 14.87 -12.30 17.88
CA PRO A 99 15.00 -11.78 19.25
C PRO A 99 15.89 -12.64 20.14
N ASN A 100 16.35 -13.78 19.66
CA ASN A 100 17.22 -14.69 20.39
C ASN A 100 18.36 -15.23 19.51
N SER A 101 19.28 -16.00 20.07
CA SER A 101 20.46 -16.53 19.37
C SER A 101 20.21 -17.78 18.53
N SER A 102 18.97 -18.24 18.44
CA SER A 102 18.64 -19.45 17.66
C SER A 102 18.29 -19.08 16.23
N ALA A 103 18.82 -19.82 15.28
CA ALA A 103 18.39 -19.72 13.88
C ALA A 103 16.91 -20.07 13.76
N THR A 104 16.18 -19.27 13.01
CA THR A 104 14.73 -19.43 12.82
C THR A 104 14.32 -19.05 11.42
N THR A 105 13.15 -19.52 11.02
CA THR A 105 12.62 -19.32 9.68
C THR A 105 11.18 -18.85 9.79
N LEU A 106 10.85 -17.77 9.10
CA LEU A 106 9.49 -17.35 8.80
C LEU A 106 9.05 -18.00 7.49
N ILE A 107 7.89 -18.60 7.50
CA ILE A 107 7.19 -19.06 6.30
C ILE A 107 6.21 -17.93 5.90
N VAL A 108 6.27 -17.52 4.65
CA VAL A 108 5.37 -16.52 4.07
C VAL A 108 4.56 -17.18 2.96
N ARG A 109 3.24 -17.15 3.10
CA ARG A 109 2.32 -17.71 2.12
C ARG A 109 1.32 -16.65 1.64
N VAL A 110 0.95 -16.74 0.40
CA VAL A 110 -0.20 -15.97 -0.14
C VAL A 110 -1.08 -16.92 -0.94
N GLY A 111 -2.35 -16.94 -0.63
CA GLY A 111 -3.28 -17.85 -1.28
C GLY A 111 -4.72 -17.34 -1.25
N THR A 112 -5.66 -18.15 -1.71
CA THR A 112 -7.09 -17.85 -1.76
C THR A 112 -7.82 -18.16 -0.46
N SER A 113 -7.09 -18.70 0.53
CA SER A 113 -7.55 -18.98 1.90
C SER A 113 -6.40 -18.77 2.87
N ALA A 114 -6.68 -18.66 4.17
CA ALA A 114 -5.67 -18.60 5.22
C ALA A 114 -4.75 -19.83 5.16
N GLY A 115 -3.43 -19.59 5.12
CA GLY A 115 -2.42 -20.65 4.97
C GLY A 115 -2.30 -21.25 3.57
N GLY A 116 -3.13 -20.83 2.61
CA GLY A 116 -3.06 -21.25 1.22
C GLY A 116 -1.76 -20.80 0.53
N THR A 117 -1.33 -21.57 -0.47
CA THR A 117 -0.02 -21.41 -1.15
C THR A 117 -0.14 -21.13 -2.64
N GLN A 118 -1.36 -20.87 -3.14
CA GLN A 118 -1.63 -20.79 -4.57
C GLN A 118 -0.87 -19.68 -5.29
N ASN A 119 -0.59 -18.56 -4.61
CA ASN A 119 0.05 -17.39 -5.18
C ASN A 119 1.51 -17.24 -4.76
N LEU A 120 1.87 -17.64 -3.54
CA LEU A 120 3.22 -17.59 -3.00
C LEU A 120 3.39 -18.62 -1.88
N ASN A 121 4.56 -19.30 -1.87
CA ASN A 121 5.03 -20.08 -0.73
C ASN A 121 6.55 -19.95 -0.66
N THR A 122 7.05 -19.25 0.33
CA THR A 122 8.48 -18.97 0.46
C THR A 122 8.88 -18.87 1.93
N THR A 123 10.17 -18.86 2.18
CA THR A 123 10.73 -18.76 3.52
C THR A 123 11.80 -17.68 3.59
N ILE A 124 11.95 -17.09 4.77
CA ILE A 124 13.02 -16.16 5.08
C ILE A 124 13.67 -16.57 6.40
N GLY A 125 14.97 -16.80 6.38
CA GLY A 125 15.74 -17.23 7.54
C GLY A 125 16.45 -16.07 8.24
N VAL A 126 16.62 -16.20 9.55
CA VAL A 126 17.45 -15.33 10.39
C VAL A 126 18.31 -16.25 11.24
N THR A 127 19.62 -16.00 11.27
CA THR A 127 20.59 -16.92 11.88
C THR A 127 21.19 -16.41 13.18
N ASN A 128 21.23 -15.10 13.40
CA ASN A 128 21.88 -14.50 14.55
C ASN A 128 20.96 -13.55 15.33
N TYR A 129 21.21 -13.40 16.61
CA TYR A 129 20.53 -12.44 17.48
C TYR A 129 20.66 -11.01 16.94
N GLY A 130 19.55 -10.31 16.89
CA GLY A 130 19.49 -8.92 16.41
C GLY A 130 19.65 -8.76 14.90
N GLU A 131 19.94 -9.84 14.17
CA GLU A 131 20.01 -9.82 12.71
C GLU A 131 18.61 -9.63 12.13
N GLY A 132 18.51 -8.75 11.15
CA GLY A 132 17.28 -8.54 10.38
C GLY A 132 17.46 -9.02 8.95
N ASN A 133 16.44 -9.66 8.40
CA ASN A 133 16.42 -10.04 7.00
C ASN A 133 15.11 -9.56 6.33
N ILE A 134 15.16 -9.32 5.03
CA ILE A 134 14.03 -8.79 4.25
C ILE A 134 13.72 -9.78 3.13
N LEU A 135 12.46 -10.23 3.10
CA LEU A 135 11.85 -10.80 1.90
C LEU A 135 11.35 -9.65 1.03
N ASP A 136 11.77 -9.60 -0.21
CA ASP A 136 11.26 -8.68 -1.23
C ASP A 136 11.00 -9.49 -2.49
N THR A 137 9.72 -9.79 -2.76
CA THR A 137 9.32 -10.64 -3.88
C THR A 137 7.95 -10.21 -4.42
N THR A 138 7.47 -10.90 -5.42
CA THR A 138 6.16 -10.64 -6.04
C THR A 138 5.31 -11.90 -6.09
N PHE A 139 3.98 -11.70 -6.14
CA PHE A 139 3.03 -12.75 -6.45
C PHE A 139 1.96 -12.23 -7.41
N THR A 140 1.34 -13.13 -8.17
CA THR A 140 0.19 -12.81 -9.00
C THR A 140 -1.08 -13.32 -8.32
N ALA A 141 -2.06 -12.44 -8.14
CA ALA A 141 -3.32 -12.79 -7.50
C ALA A 141 -4.17 -13.69 -8.40
N SER A 142 -4.60 -14.84 -7.89
CA SER A 142 -5.50 -15.79 -8.58
C SER A 142 -6.98 -15.58 -8.23
N ALA A 143 -7.29 -14.72 -7.26
CA ALA A 143 -8.65 -14.42 -6.80
C ALA A 143 -8.80 -12.93 -6.44
N ALA A 144 -10.05 -12.49 -6.27
CA ALA A 144 -10.36 -11.11 -5.83
C ALA A 144 -10.04 -10.86 -4.33
N THR A 145 -9.77 -11.92 -3.57
CA THR A 145 -9.29 -11.86 -2.19
C THR A 145 -8.06 -12.74 -2.06
N SER A 146 -7.00 -12.19 -1.51
CA SER A 146 -5.80 -12.94 -1.15
C SER A 146 -5.58 -12.89 0.35
N TYR A 147 -5.06 -13.99 0.91
CA TYR A 147 -4.70 -14.11 2.32
C TYR A 147 -3.19 -14.10 2.45
N VAL A 148 -2.66 -13.10 3.12
CA VAL A 148 -1.23 -13.01 3.47
C VAL A 148 -1.04 -13.65 4.82
N TYR A 149 -0.27 -14.73 4.87
CA TYR A 149 -0.04 -15.58 6.02
C TYR A 149 1.43 -15.62 6.37
N VAL A 150 1.75 -15.38 7.63
CA VAL A 150 3.10 -15.41 8.19
C VAL A 150 3.15 -16.38 9.37
N GLU A 151 4.15 -17.27 9.39
CA GLU A 151 4.26 -18.35 10.36
C GLU A 151 5.71 -18.56 10.79
N ALA A 152 5.96 -18.59 12.09
CA ALA A 152 7.22 -19.04 12.68
C ALA A 152 7.09 -20.52 13.08
N SER A 153 7.94 -21.37 12.48
CA SER A 153 7.77 -22.83 12.56
C SER A 153 8.21 -23.45 13.88
N SER A 154 9.10 -22.82 14.66
CA SER A 154 9.67 -23.53 15.83
C SER A 154 10.16 -22.65 16.98
N VAL A 155 10.66 -21.45 16.73
CA VAL A 155 11.21 -20.57 17.78
C VAL A 155 10.69 -19.15 17.58
N GLN A 156 10.86 -18.34 18.60
CA GLN A 156 10.42 -16.96 18.59
C GLN A 156 11.06 -16.17 17.46
N LEU A 157 10.24 -15.45 16.71
CA LEU A 157 10.61 -14.56 15.65
C LEU A 157 9.74 -13.29 15.72
N ASP A 158 10.36 -12.15 15.46
CA ASP A 158 9.66 -10.87 15.38
C ASP A 158 9.53 -10.44 13.92
N VAL A 159 8.32 -10.10 13.51
CA VAL A 159 8.04 -9.46 12.22
C VAL A 159 7.95 -7.95 12.46
N ASP A 160 8.83 -7.19 11.83
CA ASP A 160 8.96 -5.74 11.97
C ASP A 160 7.92 -5.02 11.09
N TYR A 161 7.76 -5.51 9.85
CA TYR A 161 6.70 -5.07 8.97
C TYR A 161 6.31 -6.13 7.93
N VAL A 162 5.07 -6.00 7.47
CA VAL A 162 4.53 -6.66 6.27
C VAL A 162 3.89 -5.61 5.40
N ARG A 163 4.30 -5.50 4.14
CA ARG A 163 3.77 -4.55 3.16
C ARG A 163 3.38 -5.27 1.89
N VAL A 164 2.23 -4.94 1.34
CA VAL A 164 1.75 -5.47 0.05
C VAL A 164 1.15 -4.34 -0.77
N SER A 165 1.65 -4.17 -1.98
CA SER A 165 1.12 -3.19 -2.92
C SER A 165 1.24 -3.66 -4.37
N ARG A 166 0.53 -3.01 -5.28
CA ARG A 166 0.63 -3.29 -6.73
C ARG A 166 2.05 -3.05 -7.22
N SER A 167 2.63 -4.02 -7.91
CA SER A 167 4.00 -3.92 -8.45
C SER A 167 4.07 -3.21 -9.80
N ASP A 168 2.98 -3.18 -10.56
CA ASP A 168 2.88 -2.50 -11.86
C ASP A 168 2.60 -0.99 -11.73
N ILE A 169 2.33 -0.50 -10.51
CA ILE A 169 2.16 0.92 -10.23
C ILE A 169 3.49 1.50 -9.76
N ILE A 170 4.17 2.18 -10.67
CA ILE A 170 5.43 2.86 -10.35
C ILE A 170 5.10 4.22 -9.75
N PRO A 171 5.61 4.53 -8.54
CA PRO A 171 5.44 5.84 -7.94
C PRO A 171 5.95 6.95 -8.85
N LYS A 172 5.15 7.98 -9.08
CA LYS A 172 5.52 9.09 -9.97
C LYS A 172 4.89 10.41 -9.57
N LYS A 173 5.60 11.48 -9.88
CA LYS A 173 5.06 12.85 -9.80
C LYS A 173 4.01 13.05 -10.89
N LEU A 174 2.88 13.68 -10.54
CA LEU A 174 1.87 14.06 -11.50
C LEU A 174 2.21 15.41 -12.12
N ALA A 175 1.93 15.56 -13.41
CA ALA A 175 2.08 16.85 -14.08
C ALA A 175 0.92 17.78 -13.71
N SER A 176 1.22 18.97 -13.21
CA SER A 176 0.22 20.00 -12.92
C SER A 176 -0.18 20.71 -14.21
N ILE A 177 -1.48 20.84 -14.47
CA ILE A 177 -2.01 21.62 -15.60
C ILE A 177 -3.15 22.53 -15.13
N THR A 178 -3.33 23.64 -15.84
CA THR A 178 -4.46 24.57 -15.57
C THR A 178 -5.79 23.99 -16.06
N TYR A 179 -6.89 24.44 -15.47
CA TYR A 179 -8.23 24.02 -15.88
C TYR A 179 -8.54 24.41 -17.33
N ASP A 180 -8.10 25.58 -17.77
CA ASP A 180 -8.29 26.04 -19.14
C ASP A 180 -7.56 25.14 -20.14
N THR A 181 -6.32 24.74 -19.83
CA THR A 181 -5.56 23.79 -20.65
C THR A 181 -6.25 22.43 -20.71
N TYR A 182 -6.80 21.96 -19.59
CA TYR A 182 -7.57 20.73 -19.53
C TYR A 182 -8.82 20.80 -20.41
N LEU A 183 -9.61 21.88 -20.31
CA LEU A 183 -10.80 22.06 -21.13
C LEU A 183 -10.47 22.15 -22.64
N GLN A 184 -9.39 22.83 -22.99
CA GLN A 184 -8.94 22.91 -24.39
C GLN A 184 -8.53 21.55 -24.94
N THR A 185 -7.86 20.74 -24.12
CA THR A 185 -7.38 19.40 -24.53
C THR A 185 -8.55 18.41 -24.62
N ASN A 186 -9.52 18.50 -23.73
CA ASN A 186 -10.66 17.56 -23.67
C ASN A 186 -11.86 17.97 -24.55
N LYS A 187 -11.97 19.23 -24.97
CA LYS A 187 -12.97 19.64 -25.99
C LYS A 187 -12.80 18.90 -27.32
N VAL A 188 -11.61 18.41 -27.60
CA VAL A 188 -11.36 17.55 -28.76
C VAL A 188 -11.70 16.08 -28.47
N ALA A 189 -11.81 15.70 -27.20
CA ALA A 189 -12.08 14.32 -26.78
C ALA A 189 -13.58 14.04 -26.50
N ASP A 190 -14.44 15.06 -26.41
CA ASP A 190 -15.89 14.89 -26.22
C ASP A 190 -16.59 14.18 -27.40
N ASP A 191 -15.89 14.05 -28.52
CA ASP A 191 -16.39 13.34 -29.72
C ASP A 191 -15.90 11.89 -29.84
N VAL A 192 -15.04 11.40 -28.92
CA VAL A 192 -14.45 10.06 -29.03
C VAL A 192 -14.51 9.29 -27.71
N ASN A 193 -15.48 8.40 -27.60
CA ASN A 193 -15.56 7.26 -26.64
C ASN A 193 -15.02 7.48 -25.22
N VAL A 194 -15.93 7.56 -24.28
CA VAL A 194 -15.75 7.65 -22.81
C VAL A 194 -14.80 6.57 -22.24
N SER A 195 -14.55 5.48 -22.95
CA SER A 195 -13.66 4.38 -22.53
C SER A 195 -12.17 4.74 -22.51
N SER A 196 -11.73 5.79 -23.19
CA SER A 196 -10.33 6.26 -23.18
C SER A 196 -10.00 7.21 -22.01
N ALA A 197 -11.01 7.60 -21.22
CA ALA A 197 -10.87 8.51 -20.09
C ALA A 197 -10.40 7.83 -18.79
N PHE A 198 -10.43 6.50 -18.74
CA PHE A 198 -10.03 5.73 -17.55
C PHE A 198 -8.61 5.19 -17.67
N GLY A 199 -7.85 5.25 -16.60
CA GLY A 199 -6.49 4.71 -16.58
C GLY A 199 -5.68 5.13 -15.37
N LEU A 200 -4.36 4.99 -15.50
CA LEU A 200 -3.43 5.46 -14.48
C LEU A 200 -3.28 6.98 -14.58
N PRO A 201 -3.66 7.77 -13.54
CA PRO A 201 -3.51 9.21 -13.54
C PRO A 201 -2.08 9.66 -13.83
N ILE A 202 -1.93 10.63 -14.68
CA ILE A 202 -0.64 11.25 -15.04
C ILE A 202 -0.62 12.75 -14.85
N LYS A 203 -1.80 13.35 -14.68
CA LYS A 203 -1.96 14.80 -14.51
C LYS A 203 -2.87 15.10 -13.33
N VAL A 204 -2.60 16.21 -12.65
CA VAL A 204 -3.48 16.87 -11.69
C VAL A 204 -3.91 18.21 -12.26
N ILE A 205 -5.20 18.49 -12.19
CA ILE A 205 -5.82 19.70 -12.71
C ILE A 205 -6.35 20.52 -11.55
N ARG A 206 -5.91 21.75 -11.44
CA ARG A 206 -6.40 22.70 -10.45
C ARG A 206 -7.70 23.32 -10.91
N LYS A 207 -8.78 23.17 -10.15
CA LYS A 207 -10.05 23.83 -10.41
C LYS A 207 -10.02 25.31 -10.02
N PRO A 208 -10.82 26.15 -10.70
CA PRO A 208 -10.90 27.59 -10.42
C PRO A 208 -11.41 27.93 -9.02
N ASP A 209 -12.26 27.08 -8.45
CA ASP A 209 -12.87 27.25 -7.12
C ASP A 209 -11.90 26.95 -5.97
N TYR A 210 -10.74 26.36 -6.27
CA TYR A 210 -9.71 25.96 -5.30
C TYR A 210 -10.21 24.98 -4.22
N GLY A 211 -11.42 24.44 -4.33
CA GLY A 211 -11.99 23.50 -3.38
C GLY A 211 -11.66 22.04 -3.69
N SER A 212 -11.32 21.74 -4.94
CA SER A 212 -11.08 20.40 -5.41
C SER A 212 -10.00 20.35 -6.52
N PHE A 213 -9.56 19.13 -6.84
CA PHE A 213 -8.68 18.85 -7.97
C PHE A 213 -9.24 17.71 -8.82
N ILE A 214 -8.87 17.69 -10.09
CA ILE A 214 -9.25 16.62 -11.01
C ILE A 214 -7.99 15.82 -11.39
N LEU A 215 -8.14 14.51 -11.52
CA LEU A 215 -7.13 13.62 -12.05
C LEU A 215 -7.44 13.22 -13.49
N SER A 216 -6.41 13.18 -14.33
CA SER A 216 -6.55 12.77 -15.73
C SER A 216 -5.41 11.82 -16.14
N PRO A 217 -5.69 10.66 -16.74
CA PRO A 217 -7.02 10.03 -16.85
C PRO A 217 -7.72 9.83 -15.51
N ILE A 218 -9.05 9.59 -15.54
CA ILE A 218 -9.80 9.17 -14.35
C ILE A 218 -9.27 7.83 -13.85
N PRO A 219 -9.08 7.62 -12.54
CA PRO A 219 -8.61 6.34 -12.02
C PRO A 219 -9.45 5.16 -12.52
N GLY A 220 -8.82 4.26 -13.26
CA GLY A 220 -9.48 3.06 -13.79
C GLY A 220 -9.60 1.94 -12.77
N GLU A 221 -8.82 2.01 -11.69
CA GLU A 221 -8.75 1.03 -10.61
C GLU A 221 -8.57 1.77 -9.27
N GLY A 222 -9.00 1.15 -8.15
CA GLY A 222 -8.99 1.78 -6.81
C GLY A 222 -7.73 1.54 -5.97
N GLU A 223 -6.66 0.99 -6.57
CA GLU A 223 -5.44 0.61 -5.81
C GLU A 223 -4.33 1.67 -5.89
N TYR A 224 -4.73 2.95 -6.02
CA TYR A 224 -3.83 4.09 -6.05
C TYR A 224 -4.08 5.04 -4.90
N THR A 225 -3.03 5.72 -4.47
CA THR A 225 -3.13 6.90 -3.61
C THR A 225 -2.39 8.07 -4.24
N VAL A 226 -2.88 9.28 -3.97
CA VAL A 226 -2.18 10.52 -4.26
C VAL A 226 -1.75 11.16 -2.95
N SER A 227 -0.49 11.54 -2.85
CA SER A 227 0.01 12.39 -1.76
C SER A 227 0.35 13.77 -2.29
N TYR A 228 0.09 14.81 -1.50
CA TYR A 228 0.39 16.20 -1.82
C TYR A 228 0.61 17.01 -0.55
N ASP A 229 1.33 18.13 -0.66
CA ASP A 229 1.62 19.04 0.45
C ASP A 229 0.68 20.25 0.43
N TYR A 230 0.26 20.71 1.62
CA TYR A 230 -0.63 21.86 1.80
C TYR A 230 -0.32 22.63 3.10
#